data_33b5420a61cf9cf677677c568cd422b1
#
_entry.id   33b5420a61cf9cf677677c568cd422b1
#
_cell.length_a   1.000
_cell.length_b   1.000
_cell.length_c   1.000
_cell.angle_alpha   90.00
_cell.angle_beta   90.00
_cell.angle_gamma   90.00
#
_symmetry.space_group_name_H-M   'P 1'
#
loop_
_entity.id
_entity.type
_entity.pdbx_description
1 polymer ?
#
loop_
_entity_poly.entity_id
_entity_poly.type
_entity_poly.pdbx_seq_one_letter_code
_entity_poly.pdbx_strand_id
1 'polypeptide(L)'
;MPAVTPELEIERQLIEQLTSGESQWTYRPDLKNEGQLWDNFFEKLAQNNVALLADHPLTDQEKRQIKNQLNFINYYEAAKWLAGENGIAKVEVQREDASLGTIRLSVIWRDNIAAGKSSYEVVNQVERDKAYPQDQDRRLDTTLMINGLPLIHIELKSPRVAFLDAFHQIKKYDREG
;
A
#
# COMPACT_ATOMS: atom_id res chain seq x y z
N MET A 1 10.21 -10.95 -28.72
CA MET A 1 9.55 -10.08 -27.75
C MET A 1 8.19 -10.69 -27.44
N PRO A 2 7.76 -10.86 -26.19
CA PRO A 2 6.42 -11.30 -25.91
C PRO A 2 5.42 -10.27 -26.48
N ALA A 3 4.34 -10.76 -27.07
CA ALA A 3 3.28 -9.89 -27.61
C ALA A 3 2.69 -9.07 -26.45
N VAL A 4 2.67 -7.75 -26.61
CA VAL A 4 2.02 -6.85 -25.64
C VAL A 4 0.53 -7.13 -25.70
N THR A 5 -0.05 -7.57 -24.58
CA THR A 5 -1.50 -7.77 -24.51
C THR A 5 -2.21 -6.40 -24.45
N PRO A 6 -3.47 -6.30 -24.91
CA PRO A 6 -4.23 -5.07 -24.79
C PRO A 6 -4.32 -4.54 -23.35
N GLU A 7 -4.36 -5.43 -22.38
CA GLU A 7 -4.39 -5.08 -20.93
C GLU A 7 -3.09 -4.41 -20.47
N LEU A 8 -1.94 -4.94 -20.86
CA LEU A 8 -0.64 -4.33 -20.56
C LEU A 8 -0.47 -2.94 -21.18
N GLU A 9 -1.03 -2.73 -22.37
CA GLU A 9 -0.99 -1.41 -23.00
C GLU A 9 -1.89 -0.40 -22.26
N ILE A 10 -3.09 -0.82 -21.81
CA ILE A 10 -3.97 0.00 -20.99
C ILE A 10 -3.31 0.34 -19.65
N GLU A 11 -2.65 -0.64 -19.02
CA GLU A 11 -1.91 -0.44 -17.77
C GLU A 11 -0.81 0.61 -17.94
N ARG A 12 -0.01 0.48 -19.00
CA ARG A 12 1.07 1.43 -19.31
C ARG A 12 0.52 2.85 -19.51
N GLN A 13 -0.57 3.00 -20.26
CA GLN A 13 -1.21 4.30 -20.49
C GLN A 13 -1.79 4.88 -19.19
N LEU A 14 -2.38 4.08 -18.33
CA LEU A 14 -2.87 4.51 -17.02
C LEU A 14 -1.72 5.05 -16.15
N ILE A 15 -0.62 4.31 -16.06
CA ILE A 15 0.55 4.73 -15.28
C ILE A 15 1.11 6.04 -15.86
N GLU A 16 1.25 6.14 -17.17
CA GLU A 16 1.73 7.35 -17.84
C GLU A 16 0.82 8.55 -17.54
N GLN A 17 -0.50 8.41 -17.61
CA GLN A 17 -1.45 9.45 -17.25
C GLN A 17 -1.35 9.86 -15.78
N LEU A 18 -1.23 8.90 -14.88
CA LEU A 18 -1.11 9.17 -13.44
C LEU A 18 0.17 9.89 -13.07
N THR A 19 1.25 9.68 -13.82
CA THR A 19 2.60 10.15 -13.45
C THR A 19 3.13 11.27 -14.35
N SER A 20 2.32 11.78 -15.29
CA SER A 20 2.71 12.85 -16.23
C SER A 20 2.24 14.23 -15.77
N GLY A 21 2.83 15.26 -16.36
CA GLY A 21 2.47 16.66 -16.11
C GLY A 21 2.80 17.12 -14.69
N GLU A 22 1.87 17.84 -14.08
CA GLU A 22 1.99 18.34 -12.68
C GLU A 22 1.52 17.32 -11.65
N SER A 23 1.43 16.03 -12.01
CA SER A 23 1.00 14.97 -11.12
C SER A 23 1.99 14.77 -9.97
N GLN A 24 1.45 14.50 -8.79
CA GLN A 24 2.24 14.17 -7.59
C GLN A 24 2.56 12.69 -7.49
N TRP A 25 2.00 11.83 -8.36
CA TRP A 25 2.21 10.40 -8.35
C TRP A 25 3.57 10.02 -8.95
N THR A 26 4.28 9.14 -8.28
CA THR A 26 5.58 8.61 -8.71
C THR A 26 5.45 7.13 -9.03
N TYR A 27 5.86 6.71 -10.22
CA TYR A 27 5.90 5.30 -10.56
C TYR A 27 7.08 4.59 -9.91
N ARG A 28 6.80 3.45 -9.24
CA ARG A 28 7.78 2.63 -8.51
C ARG A 28 7.88 1.24 -9.11
N PRO A 29 8.58 1.09 -10.25
CA PRO A 29 8.77 -0.21 -10.91
C PRO A 29 9.66 -1.18 -10.12
N ASP A 30 10.35 -0.68 -9.11
CA ASP A 30 11.24 -1.44 -8.21
C ASP A 30 10.47 -2.25 -7.14
N LEU A 31 9.23 -1.86 -6.83
CA LEU A 31 8.40 -2.51 -5.81
C LEU A 31 7.56 -3.62 -6.45
N LYS A 32 7.99 -4.88 -6.34
CA LYS A 32 7.39 -6.02 -7.04
C LYS A 32 6.86 -7.13 -6.13
N ASN A 33 7.15 -7.08 -4.85
CA ASN A 33 6.69 -8.09 -3.89
C ASN A 33 6.34 -7.47 -2.55
N GLU A 34 5.67 -8.24 -1.70
CA GLU A 34 5.18 -7.78 -0.41
C GLU A 34 6.30 -7.30 0.51
N GLY A 35 7.45 -7.97 0.53
CA GLY A 35 8.60 -7.55 1.33
C GLY A 35 9.06 -6.14 0.98
N GLN A 36 9.21 -5.84 -0.32
CA GLN A 36 9.59 -4.50 -0.80
C GLN A 36 8.53 -3.44 -0.48
N LEU A 37 7.23 -3.79 -0.52
CA LEU A 37 6.16 -2.87 -0.11
C LEU A 37 6.26 -2.53 1.38
N TRP A 38 6.52 -3.52 2.23
CA TRP A 38 6.72 -3.28 3.66
C TRP A 38 7.95 -2.43 3.95
N ASP A 39 9.06 -2.67 3.26
CA ASP A 39 10.28 -1.86 3.41
C ASP A 39 10.01 -0.40 3.03
N ASN A 40 9.34 -0.17 1.90
CA ASN A 40 8.92 1.17 1.48
C ASN A 40 7.98 1.82 2.50
N PHE A 41 7.00 1.07 3.03
CA PHE A 41 6.10 1.58 4.06
C PHE A 41 6.87 2.03 5.32
N PHE A 42 7.80 1.22 5.82
CA PHE A 42 8.58 1.58 7.00
C PHE A 42 9.52 2.75 6.76
N GLU A 43 10.06 2.89 5.56
CA GLU A 43 10.82 4.07 5.17
C GLU A 43 9.98 5.34 5.23
N LYS A 44 8.77 5.33 4.63
CA LYS A 44 7.84 6.47 4.68
C LYS A 44 7.36 6.76 6.09
N LEU A 45 7.07 5.72 6.86
CA LEU A 45 6.69 5.87 8.26
C LEU A 45 7.79 6.56 9.07
N ALA A 46 9.04 6.17 8.89
CA ALA A 46 10.17 6.81 9.55
C ALA A 46 10.35 8.27 9.10
N GLN A 47 10.27 8.55 7.81
CA GLN A 47 10.35 9.90 7.25
C GLN A 47 9.26 10.83 7.83
N ASN A 48 8.04 10.32 7.99
CA ASN A 48 6.91 11.10 8.52
C ASN A 48 6.97 11.30 10.05
N ASN A 49 7.82 10.55 10.76
CA ASN A 49 7.89 10.56 12.21
C ASN A 49 9.33 10.79 12.75
N VAL A 50 10.17 11.50 12.00
CA VAL A 50 11.58 11.73 12.35
C VAL A 50 11.73 12.25 13.78
N ALA A 51 10.92 13.21 14.19
CA ALA A 51 11.01 13.81 15.54
C ALA A 51 10.65 12.82 16.67
N LEU A 52 9.77 11.86 16.41
CA LEU A 52 9.37 10.85 17.40
C LEU A 52 10.33 9.68 17.46
N LEU A 53 10.93 9.32 16.34
CA LEU A 53 11.92 8.25 16.27
C LEU A 53 13.32 8.75 16.68
N ALA A 54 13.59 10.04 16.47
CA ALA A 54 14.89 10.67 16.71
C ALA A 54 16.03 9.80 16.11
N ASP A 55 17.05 9.45 16.92
CA ASP A 55 18.15 8.59 16.48
C ASP A 55 17.91 7.08 16.77
N HIS A 56 16.67 6.71 17.09
CA HIS A 56 16.29 5.34 17.45
C HIS A 56 15.37 4.73 16.37
N PRO A 57 15.89 4.15 15.28
CA PRO A 57 15.08 3.53 14.23
C PRO A 57 14.25 2.37 14.78
N LEU A 58 13.19 2.00 14.05
CA LEU A 58 12.36 0.86 14.41
C LEU A 58 13.12 -0.46 14.29
N THR A 59 13.08 -1.26 15.35
CA THR A 59 13.62 -2.62 15.35
C THR A 59 12.68 -3.58 14.60
N ASP A 60 13.18 -4.78 14.30
CA ASP A 60 12.36 -5.80 13.63
C ASP A 60 11.17 -6.27 14.50
N GLN A 61 11.32 -6.25 15.82
CA GLN A 61 10.22 -6.57 16.74
C GLN A 61 9.16 -5.48 16.72
N GLU A 62 9.56 -4.22 16.71
CA GLU A 62 8.66 -3.07 16.61
C GLU A 62 7.94 -3.03 15.25
N LYS A 63 8.63 -3.35 14.15
CA LYS A 63 8.02 -3.52 12.83
C LYS A 63 6.97 -4.64 12.82
N ARG A 64 7.22 -5.77 13.52
CA ARG A 64 6.21 -6.83 13.67
C ARG A 64 4.98 -6.37 14.45
N GLN A 65 5.13 -5.57 15.50
CA GLN A 65 3.99 -4.98 16.21
C GLN A 65 3.11 -4.15 15.26
N ILE A 66 3.74 -3.34 14.42
CA ILE A 66 3.03 -2.50 13.44
C ILE A 66 2.29 -3.37 12.41
N LYS A 67 2.97 -4.37 11.83
CA LYS A 67 2.35 -5.31 10.88
C LYS A 67 1.10 -5.97 11.47
N ASN A 68 1.17 -6.40 12.73
CA ASN A 68 0.04 -7.02 13.42
C ASN A 68 -1.14 -6.05 13.61
N GLN A 69 -0.88 -4.77 13.88
CA GLN A 69 -1.93 -3.76 14.02
C GLN A 69 -2.60 -3.44 12.67
N LEU A 70 -1.87 -3.54 11.57
CA LEU A 70 -2.38 -3.29 10.22
C LEU A 70 -3.03 -4.51 9.57
N ASN A 71 -3.08 -5.64 10.26
CA ASN A 71 -3.77 -6.86 9.84
C ASN A 71 -5.24 -6.80 10.28
N PHE A 72 -6.06 -6.09 9.52
CA PHE A 72 -7.47 -5.89 9.85
C PHE A 72 -8.33 -7.13 9.51
N ILE A 73 -9.31 -7.41 10.34
CA ILE A 73 -10.24 -8.54 10.16
C ILE A 73 -11.14 -8.33 8.94
N ASN A 74 -11.46 -7.06 8.62
CA ASN A 74 -12.34 -6.69 7.52
C ASN A 74 -12.14 -5.23 7.10
N TYR A 75 -12.72 -4.85 5.97
CA TYR A 75 -12.62 -3.48 5.42
C TYR A 75 -13.25 -2.40 6.30
N TYR A 76 -14.26 -2.73 7.09
CA TYR A 76 -14.86 -1.74 8.00
C TYR A 76 -13.87 -1.31 9.07
N GLU A 77 -13.16 -2.25 9.68
CA GLU A 77 -12.13 -1.93 10.69
C GLU A 77 -10.94 -1.19 10.05
N ALA A 78 -10.54 -1.58 8.85
CA ALA A 78 -9.50 -0.88 8.10
C ALA A 78 -9.91 0.56 7.78
N ALA A 79 -11.13 0.78 7.29
CA ALA A 79 -11.66 2.11 6.98
C ALA A 79 -11.81 2.98 8.23
N LYS A 80 -12.26 2.40 9.35
CA LYS A 80 -12.37 3.09 10.64
C LYS A 80 -11.00 3.52 11.15
N TRP A 81 -10.01 2.63 11.09
CA TRP A 81 -8.64 2.97 11.45
C TRP A 81 -8.07 4.06 10.53
N LEU A 82 -8.31 3.95 9.21
CA LEU A 82 -7.84 4.92 8.22
C LEU A 82 -8.44 6.32 8.43
N ALA A 83 -9.71 6.40 8.83
CA ALA A 83 -10.34 7.66 9.19
C ALA A 83 -9.65 8.32 10.39
N GLY A 84 -9.12 7.52 11.28
CA GLY A 84 -8.30 7.91 12.40
C GLY A 84 -9.00 8.79 13.43
N GLU A 85 -8.26 9.18 14.45
CA GLU A 85 -8.68 10.17 15.42
C GLU A 85 -8.30 11.56 14.89
N ASN A 86 -9.29 12.44 14.73
CA ASN A 86 -9.11 13.79 14.15
C ASN A 86 -8.48 13.79 12.74
N GLY A 87 -8.77 12.74 11.93
CA GLY A 87 -8.24 12.61 10.59
C GLY A 87 -6.78 12.14 10.52
N ILE A 88 -6.26 11.55 11.59
CA ILE A 88 -4.90 11.00 11.65
C ILE A 88 -4.95 9.54 12.02
N ALA A 89 -4.63 8.65 11.06
CA ALA A 89 -4.43 7.23 11.33
C ALA A 89 -3.03 7.02 11.92
N LYS A 90 -2.98 6.29 13.03
CA LYS A 90 -1.74 6.06 13.79
C LYS A 90 -1.56 4.58 14.11
N VAL A 91 -0.30 4.19 14.31
CA VAL A 91 0.08 2.93 14.93
C VAL A 91 0.77 3.20 16.26
N GLU A 92 0.52 2.34 17.23
CA GLU A 92 1.15 2.43 18.56
C GLU A 92 2.28 1.40 18.64
N VAL A 93 3.43 1.82 19.12
CA VAL A 93 4.62 0.98 19.23
C VAL A 93 5.16 1.05 20.64
N GLN A 94 5.20 -0.09 21.31
CA GLN A 94 5.98 -0.23 22.53
C GLN A 94 7.44 -0.47 22.15
N ARG A 95 8.31 0.47 22.54
CA ARG A 95 9.73 0.41 22.20
C ARG A 95 10.40 -0.76 22.92
N GLU A 96 11.33 -1.43 22.23
CA GLU A 96 12.15 -2.48 22.86
C GLU A 96 13.02 -1.93 23.98
N ASP A 97 13.57 -0.72 23.80
CA ASP A 97 14.18 0.01 24.89
C ASP A 97 13.09 0.63 25.77
N ALA A 98 12.88 0.03 26.95
CA ALA A 98 11.86 0.46 27.89
C ALA A 98 11.97 1.93 28.32
N SER A 99 13.18 2.53 28.24
CA SER A 99 13.39 3.95 28.54
C SER A 99 12.71 4.88 27.54
N LEU A 100 12.43 4.42 26.31
CA LEU A 100 11.76 5.16 25.26
C LEU A 100 10.21 5.04 25.34
N GLY A 101 9.70 4.15 26.19
CA GLY A 101 8.26 3.99 26.44
C GLY A 101 7.46 3.52 25.24
N THR A 102 6.23 4.04 25.13
CA THR A 102 5.31 3.78 24.02
C THR A 102 5.14 5.02 23.18
N ILE A 103 5.25 4.88 21.86
CA ILE A 103 5.08 5.99 20.91
C ILE A 103 3.93 5.73 19.95
N ARG A 104 3.33 6.81 19.43
CA ARG A 104 2.28 6.75 18.41
C ARG A 104 2.77 7.41 17.13
N LEU A 105 2.97 6.60 16.09
CA LEU A 105 3.47 7.04 14.80
C LEU A 105 2.30 7.37 13.87
N SER A 106 2.34 8.52 13.23
CA SER A 106 1.36 8.96 12.24
C SER A 106 1.63 8.26 10.91
N VAL A 107 0.64 7.55 10.37
CA VAL A 107 0.71 6.82 9.09
C VAL A 107 0.07 7.66 7.98
N ILE A 108 -1.18 8.06 8.19
CA ILE A 108 -1.96 8.88 7.26
C ILE A 108 -2.48 10.10 8.01
N TRP A 109 -2.33 11.26 7.40
CA TRP A 109 -2.92 12.50 7.88
C TRP A 109 -3.74 13.13 6.75
N ARG A 110 -5.06 13.16 6.92
CA ARG A 110 -6.02 13.64 5.92
C ARG A 110 -5.67 15.03 5.37
N ASP A 111 -5.28 15.95 6.26
CA ASP A 111 -4.97 17.32 5.85
C ASP A 111 -3.66 17.39 5.02
N ASN A 112 -2.70 16.49 5.28
CA ASN A 112 -1.50 16.37 4.47
C ASN A 112 -1.81 15.80 3.08
N ILE A 113 -2.76 14.85 2.98
CA ILE A 113 -3.23 14.35 1.68
C ILE A 113 -3.89 15.48 0.90
N ALA A 114 -4.81 16.22 1.52
CA ALA A 114 -5.51 17.33 0.89
C ALA A 114 -4.56 18.48 0.45
N ALA A 115 -3.46 18.67 1.18
CA ALA A 115 -2.44 19.67 0.88
C ALA A 115 -1.31 19.18 -0.04
N GLY A 116 -1.37 17.93 -0.54
CA GLY A 116 -0.31 17.34 -1.37
C GLY A 116 1.02 17.11 -0.64
N LYS A 117 0.99 16.94 0.67
CA LYS A 117 2.19 16.77 1.52
C LYS A 117 2.50 15.32 1.86
N SER A 118 1.76 14.37 1.30
CA SER A 118 2.02 12.93 1.42
C SER A 118 2.88 12.44 0.26
N SER A 119 3.46 11.25 0.38
CA SER A 119 4.03 10.56 -0.77
C SER A 119 2.92 9.82 -1.53
N TYR A 120 2.94 9.93 -2.85
CA TYR A 120 1.97 9.31 -3.76
C TYR A 120 2.73 8.42 -4.71
N GLU A 121 2.48 7.12 -4.66
CA GLU A 121 3.24 6.14 -5.43
C GLU A 121 2.31 5.20 -6.20
N VAL A 122 2.70 4.86 -7.42
CA VAL A 122 2.02 3.88 -8.28
C VAL A 122 2.93 2.67 -8.42
N VAL A 123 2.41 1.50 -8.09
CA VAL A 123 3.06 0.21 -8.34
C VAL A 123 2.20 -0.65 -9.25
N ASN A 124 2.82 -1.55 -9.98
CA ASN A 124 2.11 -2.48 -10.84
C ASN A 124 2.71 -3.87 -10.80
N GLN A 125 1.91 -4.87 -11.18
CA GLN A 125 2.33 -6.26 -11.29
C GLN A 125 3.02 -6.76 -9.99
N VAL A 126 2.48 -6.36 -8.83
CA VAL A 126 2.99 -6.78 -7.53
C VAL A 126 2.63 -8.25 -7.30
N GLU A 127 3.63 -9.07 -7.08
CA GLU A 127 3.47 -10.48 -6.74
C GLU A 127 3.06 -10.60 -5.27
N ARG A 128 1.97 -11.32 -5.02
CA ARG A 128 1.55 -11.67 -3.66
C ARG A 128 2.08 -13.05 -3.31
N ASP A 129 2.54 -13.19 -2.09
CA ASP A 129 2.91 -14.50 -1.56
C ASP A 129 1.69 -15.42 -1.56
N LYS A 130 1.92 -16.68 -1.96
CA LYS A 130 0.87 -17.68 -1.96
C LYS A 130 0.55 -18.08 -0.52
N ALA A 131 -0.73 -18.02 -0.16
CA ALA A 131 -1.18 -18.54 1.13
C ALA A 131 -1.00 -20.08 1.20
N TYR A 132 -1.20 -20.76 0.04
CA TYR A 132 -0.99 -22.20 -0.11
C TYR A 132 -0.25 -22.53 -1.42
N PRO A 133 0.54 -23.63 -1.48
CA PRO A 133 1.29 -24.01 -2.67
C PRO A 133 0.45 -24.23 -3.95
N GLN A 134 -0.85 -24.57 -3.78
CA GLN A 134 -1.80 -24.76 -4.88
C GLN A 134 -2.42 -23.48 -5.41
N ASP A 135 -2.22 -22.35 -4.74
CA ASP A 135 -2.75 -21.08 -5.19
C ASP A 135 -2.09 -20.64 -6.48
N GLN A 136 -2.87 -20.01 -7.36
CA GLN A 136 -2.33 -19.41 -8.57
C GLN A 136 -1.46 -18.20 -8.23
N ASP A 137 -0.42 -17.94 -9.02
CA ASP A 137 0.34 -16.70 -8.92
C ASP A 137 -0.61 -15.53 -9.15
N ARG A 138 -0.67 -14.63 -8.15
CA ARG A 138 -1.52 -13.46 -8.22
C ARG A 138 -0.64 -12.24 -8.43
N ARG A 139 -1.01 -11.47 -9.42
CA ARG A 139 -0.43 -10.16 -9.66
C ARG A 139 -1.54 -9.14 -9.62
N LEU A 140 -1.32 -8.11 -8.83
CA LEU A 140 -2.21 -6.95 -8.81
C LEU A 140 -1.82 -6.05 -9.97
N ASP A 141 -2.78 -5.70 -10.83
CA ASP A 141 -2.50 -4.91 -12.03
C ASP A 141 -1.88 -3.56 -11.68
N THR A 142 -2.62 -2.69 -11.02
CA THR A 142 -2.09 -1.40 -10.58
C THR A 142 -2.57 -1.09 -9.17
N THR A 143 -1.68 -0.61 -8.31
CA THR A 143 -2.01 -0.21 -6.95
C THR A 143 -1.49 1.19 -6.67
N LEU A 144 -2.35 2.05 -6.12
CA LEU A 144 -2.00 3.39 -5.68
C LEU A 144 -1.73 3.39 -4.18
N MET A 145 -0.58 3.92 -3.82
CA MET A 145 -0.12 3.97 -2.42
C MET A 145 0.02 5.42 -1.95
N ILE A 146 -0.37 5.66 -0.71
CA ILE A 146 -0.11 6.93 -0.03
C ILE A 146 0.71 6.64 1.23
N ASN A 147 1.84 7.30 1.38
CA ASN A 147 2.82 7.06 2.44
C ASN A 147 3.24 5.57 2.54
N GLY A 148 3.39 4.90 1.40
CA GLY A 148 3.73 3.48 1.31
C GLY A 148 2.57 2.53 1.64
N LEU A 149 1.37 3.03 2.02
CA LEU A 149 0.20 2.21 2.32
C LEU A 149 -0.64 1.99 1.05
N PRO A 150 -0.89 0.74 0.63
CA PRO A 150 -1.73 0.45 -0.54
C PRO A 150 -3.20 0.75 -0.21
N LEU A 151 -3.77 1.77 -0.86
CA LEU A 151 -5.12 2.25 -0.58
C LEU A 151 -6.11 1.96 -1.70
N ILE A 152 -5.67 1.95 -2.95
CA ILE A 152 -6.53 1.76 -4.12
C ILE A 152 -5.91 0.71 -5.01
N HIS A 153 -6.68 -0.34 -5.27
CA HIS A 153 -6.33 -1.35 -6.25
C HIS A 153 -7.19 -1.18 -7.51
N ILE A 154 -6.53 -1.19 -8.68
CA ILE A 154 -7.16 -1.04 -9.98
C ILE A 154 -6.92 -2.33 -10.76
N GLU A 155 -8.01 -3.04 -11.07
CA GLU A 155 -8.01 -4.22 -11.93
C GLU A 155 -8.37 -3.81 -13.36
N LEU A 156 -7.50 -4.12 -14.31
CA LEU A 156 -7.67 -3.75 -15.70
C LEU A 156 -8.17 -4.94 -16.53
N LYS A 157 -9.15 -4.71 -17.38
CA LYS A 157 -9.65 -5.71 -18.33
C LYS A 157 -9.69 -5.13 -19.73
N SER A 158 -9.42 -5.99 -20.71
CA SER A 158 -9.57 -5.57 -22.10
C SER A 158 -11.04 -5.26 -22.41
N PRO A 159 -11.32 -4.35 -23.33
CA PRO A 159 -12.69 -3.98 -23.70
C PRO A 159 -13.55 -5.17 -24.22
N ARG A 160 -12.91 -6.30 -24.48
CA ARG A 160 -13.56 -7.55 -24.95
C ARG A 160 -14.06 -8.42 -23.81
N VAL A 161 -13.67 -8.14 -22.57
CA VAL A 161 -14.08 -8.89 -21.38
C VAL A 161 -15.25 -8.19 -20.72
N ALA A 162 -16.26 -8.96 -20.29
CA ALA A 162 -17.42 -8.40 -19.63
C ALA A 162 -17.02 -7.77 -18.28
N PHE A 163 -17.59 -6.61 -17.96
CA PHE A 163 -17.38 -5.91 -16.68
C PHE A 163 -17.59 -6.82 -15.45
N LEU A 164 -18.55 -7.74 -15.53
CA LEU A 164 -18.84 -8.70 -14.46
C LEU A 164 -17.64 -9.62 -14.13
N ASP A 165 -16.80 -9.94 -15.11
CA ASP A 165 -15.62 -10.79 -14.88
C ASP A 165 -14.58 -10.07 -14.04
N ALA A 166 -14.34 -8.77 -14.29
CA ALA A 166 -13.48 -7.92 -13.46
C ALA A 166 -14.03 -7.83 -12.03
N PHE A 167 -15.32 -7.64 -11.86
CA PHE A 167 -15.99 -7.58 -10.56
C PHE A 167 -15.89 -8.91 -9.80
N HIS A 168 -16.05 -10.04 -10.47
CA HIS A 168 -15.90 -11.35 -9.87
C HIS A 168 -14.45 -11.61 -9.44
N GLN A 169 -13.46 -11.13 -10.18
CA GLN A 169 -12.06 -11.24 -9.85
C GLN A 169 -11.71 -10.44 -8.59
N ILE A 170 -12.20 -9.20 -8.49
CA ILE A 170 -12.02 -8.38 -7.28
C ILE A 170 -12.65 -9.09 -6.07
N LYS A 171 -13.90 -9.60 -6.19
CA LYS A 171 -14.55 -10.36 -5.10
C LYS A 171 -13.83 -11.65 -4.74
N LYS A 172 -13.17 -12.29 -5.69
CA LYS A 172 -12.35 -13.47 -5.42
C LYS A 172 -11.15 -13.10 -4.56
N TYR A 173 -10.45 -12.02 -4.90
CA TYR A 173 -9.33 -11.51 -4.11
C TYR A 173 -9.73 -11.11 -2.69
N ASP A 174 -10.94 -10.57 -2.52
CA ASP A 174 -11.52 -10.21 -1.22
C ASP A 174 -11.75 -11.42 -0.28
N ARG A 175 -12.14 -12.57 -0.84
CA ARG A 175 -12.46 -13.79 -0.06
C ARG A 175 -11.23 -14.63 0.27
N GLU A 176 -10.19 -14.51 -0.51
CA GLU A 176 -9.01 -15.34 -0.42
C GLU A 176 -7.85 -14.64 0.31
N GLY A 177 -8.12 -13.42 0.86
CA GLY A 177 -7.32 -12.66 1.80
C GLY A 177 -6.16 -11.95 1.33
#